data_2f3615d61f76c69a047bb5a051b5624e
#
_entry.id   2f3615d61f76c69a047bb5a051b5624e
#
_cell.length_a   1.000
_cell.length_b   1.000
_cell.length_c   1.000
_cell.angle_alpha   90.00
_cell.angle_beta   90.00
_cell.angle_gamma   90.00
#
_symmetry.space_group_name_H-M   'P 1'
#
loop_
_entity.id
_entity.type
_entity.pdbx_description
1 polymer ?
#
loop_
_entity_poly.entity_id
_entity_poly.type
_entity_poly.pdbx_seq_one_letter_code
_entity_poly.pdbx_strand_id
1 'polypeptide(L)'
;WEVPFCMDNDARLAVAGEWWQGAARGKNNVVMMTIGTGIGTGVVIDGRLLYGQHFQAGSLGGHFVLDYKGRRCSCGNKGCVEALSSSFFLPTIIREHALLSESFKRDADIYDFKRIFRLAQEGNTDALLIRNECMDIWASAIITYIHAYDPEVVILGGGILKSQEVIIPYISKRVDELAWCPSGKVPVVPAILGDDAALFGLEYFMVKQQQNERICI
;
A
#
# COMPACT_ATOMS: atom_id res chain seq x y z
N TRP A 1 -8.66 -2.66 33.53
CA TRP A 1 -8.36 -1.28 33.20
C TRP A 1 -9.68 -0.54 33.04
N GLU A 2 -9.89 0.52 33.80
CA GLU A 2 -11.13 1.33 33.75
C GLU A 2 -11.04 2.49 32.76
N VAL A 3 -10.18 2.37 31.76
CA VAL A 3 -10.00 3.39 30.71
C VAL A 3 -10.47 2.85 29.36
N PRO A 4 -11.08 3.68 28.49
CA PRO A 4 -11.41 3.30 27.13
C PRO A 4 -10.16 2.77 26.40
N PHE A 5 -10.31 1.68 25.68
CA PHE A 5 -9.24 1.03 24.94
C PHE A 5 -9.70 0.71 23.52
N CYS A 6 -8.83 0.94 22.53
CA CYS A 6 -9.08 0.61 21.15
C CYS A 6 -7.81 0.08 20.51
N MET A 7 -7.93 -0.93 19.65
CA MET A 7 -6.84 -1.54 18.91
C MET A 7 -7.36 -2.02 17.56
N ASP A 8 -6.58 -1.82 16.50
CA ASP A 8 -6.87 -2.38 15.19
C ASP A 8 -5.55 -2.59 14.41
N ASN A 9 -5.64 -3.15 13.19
CA ASN A 9 -4.52 -3.29 12.28
C ASN A 9 -4.00 -1.89 11.88
N ASP A 10 -2.69 -1.73 11.80
CA ASP A 10 -2.00 -0.47 11.52
C ASP A 10 -2.41 0.19 10.18
N ALA A 11 -2.53 -0.59 9.10
CA ALA A 11 -2.97 -0.07 7.80
C ALA A 11 -4.46 0.33 7.83
N ARG A 12 -5.30 -0.39 8.61
CA ARG A 12 -6.70 0.00 8.79
C ARG A 12 -6.83 1.26 9.63
N LEU A 13 -6.00 1.43 10.65
CA LEU A 13 -5.92 2.69 11.40
C LEU A 13 -5.46 3.83 10.50
N ALA A 14 -4.47 3.61 9.65
CA ALA A 14 -3.99 4.63 8.73
C ALA A 14 -5.08 5.09 7.73
N VAL A 15 -5.83 4.16 7.12
CA VAL A 15 -6.94 4.56 6.25
C VAL A 15 -8.05 5.27 7.02
N ALA A 16 -8.33 4.87 8.26
CA ALA A 16 -9.32 5.55 9.10
C ALA A 16 -8.93 7.01 9.37
N GLY A 17 -7.66 7.26 9.66
CA GLY A 17 -7.11 8.61 9.84
C GLY A 17 -7.20 9.45 8.57
N GLU A 18 -6.71 8.93 7.45
CA GLU A 18 -6.74 9.62 6.16
C GLU A 18 -8.18 9.86 5.66
N TRP A 19 -9.10 8.96 5.96
CA TRP A 19 -10.51 9.14 5.66
C TRP A 19 -11.17 10.19 6.54
N TRP A 20 -10.85 10.22 7.83
CA TRP A 20 -11.45 11.16 8.79
C TRP A 20 -10.89 12.57 8.66
N GLN A 21 -9.58 12.74 8.65
CA GLN A 21 -8.89 14.04 8.73
C GLN A 21 -7.90 14.31 7.58
N GLY A 22 -7.68 13.31 6.71
CA GLY A 22 -6.63 13.35 5.71
C GLY A 22 -7.12 13.43 4.26
N ALA A 23 -6.39 12.76 3.37
CA ALA A 23 -6.52 12.84 1.91
C ALA A 23 -7.88 12.37 1.36
N ALA A 24 -8.63 11.56 2.11
CA ALA A 24 -9.95 11.07 1.69
C ALA A 24 -11.12 11.66 2.49
N ARG A 25 -10.91 12.80 3.14
CA ARG A 25 -11.99 13.44 3.91
C ARG A 25 -13.21 13.71 3.02
N GLY A 26 -14.38 13.27 3.50
CA GLY A 26 -15.66 13.44 2.78
C GLY A 26 -15.94 12.41 1.68
N LYS A 27 -15.08 11.40 1.52
CA LYS A 27 -15.29 10.27 0.61
C LYS A 27 -16.00 9.12 1.33
N ASN A 28 -16.76 8.30 0.58
CA ASN A 28 -17.46 7.14 1.13
C ASN A 28 -16.79 5.81 0.74
N ASN A 29 -16.05 5.79 -0.37
CA ASN A 29 -15.40 4.59 -0.85
C ASN A 29 -13.92 4.88 -1.07
N VAL A 30 -13.06 4.31 -0.24
CA VAL A 30 -11.63 4.63 -0.17
C VAL A 30 -10.82 3.35 -0.06
N VAL A 31 -9.74 3.27 -0.81
CA VAL A 31 -8.70 2.27 -0.60
C VAL A 31 -7.40 2.99 -0.25
N MET A 32 -6.72 2.52 0.76
CA MET A 32 -5.35 2.94 1.07
C MET A 32 -4.41 1.74 0.96
N MET A 33 -3.26 1.96 0.31
CA MET A 33 -2.14 1.02 0.26
C MET A 33 -0.94 1.66 0.94
N THR A 34 -0.39 0.98 1.92
CA THR A 34 0.85 1.38 2.60
C THR A 34 2.01 0.52 2.14
N ILE A 35 3.11 1.14 1.72
CA ILE A 35 4.32 0.47 1.24
C ILE A 35 5.47 0.80 2.19
N GLY A 36 5.96 -0.23 2.86
CA GLY A 36 7.02 -0.15 3.85
C GLY A 36 7.77 -1.47 3.96
N THR A 37 8.04 -1.94 5.18
CA THR A 37 8.60 -3.29 5.45
C THR A 37 7.74 -4.35 4.77
N GLY A 38 6.43 -4.30 4.99
CA GLY A 38 5.43 -5.07 4.26
C GLY A 38 4.58 -4.18 3.34
N ILE A 39 3.48 -4.75 2.83
CA ILE A 39 2.44 -4.03 2.10
C ILE A 39 1.12 -4.27 2.81
N GLY A 40 0.58 -3.20 3.42
CA GLY A 40 -0.72 -3.20 4.07
C GLY A 40 -1.76 -2.50 3.22
N THR A 41 -3.03 -2.77 3.50
CA THR A 41 -4.16 -2.05 2.92
C THR A 41 -5.20 -1.72 3.97
N GLY A 42 -6.02 -0.72 3.68
CA GLY A 42 -7.24 -0.42 4.42
C GLY A 42 -8.31 0.00 3.44
N VAL A 43 -9.56 -0.36 3.71
CA VAL A 43 -10.68 -0.14 2.80
C VAL A 43 -11.87 0.42 3.56
N VAL A 44 -12.48 1.46 2.98
CA VAL A 44 -13.76 2.04 3.40
C VAL A 44 -14.75 1.81 2.28
N ILE A 45 -15.93 1.27 2.59
CA ILE A 45 -17.04 1.07 1.66
C ILE A 45 -18.29 1.67 2.29
N ASP A 46 -19.02 2.50 1.55
CA ASP A 46 -20.23 3.18 2.00
C ASP A 46 -20.06 3.89 3.36
N GLY A 47 -18.94 4.57 3.54
CA GLY A 47 -18.61 5.27 4.77
C GLY A 47 -18.36 4.36 5.97
N ARG A 48 -17.96 3.11 5.75
CA ARG A 48 -17.65 2.14 6.80
C ARG A 48 -16.37 1.41 6.50
N LEU A 49 -15.54 1.22 7.53
CA LEU A 49 -14.36 0.37 7.42
C LEU A 49 -14.74 -1.08 7.13
N LEU A 50 -14.03 -1.70 6.20
CA LEU A 50 -14.26 -3.08 5.80
C LEU A 50 -13.55 -4.04 6.76
N TYR A 51 -14.32 -4.89 7.46
CA TYR A 51 -13.79 -5.87 8.42
C TYR A 51 -13.95 -7.31 7.96
N GLY A 52 -15.12 -7.67 7.37
CA GLY A 52 -15.46 -9.05 7.06
C GLY A 52 -15.74 -9.88 8.32
N GLN A 53 -15.98 -11.18 8.12
CA GLN A 53 -16.36 -12.11 9.19
C GLN A 53 -15.24 -12.32 10.24
N HIS A 54 -13.99 -12.25 9.83
CA HIS A 54 -12.83 -12.57 10.67
C HIS A 54 -11.90 -11.35 10.86
N PHE A 55 -12.41 -10.14 10.67
CA PHE A 55 -11.65 -8.88 10.81
C PHE A 55 -10.41 -8.77 9.92
N GLN A 56 -10.38 -9.49 8.79
CA GLN A 56 -9.25 -9.54 7.87
C GLN A 56 -9.54 -8.84 6.53
N ALA A 57 -10.81 -8.61 6.20
CA ALA A 57 -11.16 -7.99 4.93
C ALA A 57 -10.63 -6.56 4.86
N GLY A 58 -10.18 -6.17 3.68
CA GLY A 58 -9.60 -4.86 3.42
C GLY A 58 -8.16 -4.66 3.91
N SER A 59 -7.64 -5.48 4.84
CA SER A 59 -6.28 -5.33 5.37
C SER A 59 -5.23 -6.22 4.70
N LEU A 60 -5.65 -7.25 3.99
CA LEU A 60 -4.77 -8.25 3.40
C LEU A 60 -4.44 -8.02 1.91
N GLY A 61 -4.58 -6.82 1.40
CA GLY A 61 -4.30 -6.53 -0.02
C GLY A 61 -2.85 -6.81 -0.43
N GLY A 62 -1.88 -6.66 0.47
CA GLY A 62 -0.50 -7.05 0.22
C GLY A 62 -0.33 -8.55 -0.08
N HIS A 63 -1.31 -9.37 0.28
CA HIS A 63 -1.33 -10.80 -0.02
C HIS A 63 -2.20 -11.19 -1.22
N PHE A 64 -2.73 -10.24 -1.97
CA PHE A 64 -3.33 -10.52 -3.26
C PHE A 64 -2.26 -11.08 -4.21
N VAL A 65 -2.63 -12.14 -4.93
CA VAL A 65 -1.70 -12.85 -5.82
C VAL A 65 -1.73 -12.18 -7.19
N LEU A 66 -0.61 -11.55 -7.58
CA LEU A 66 -0.43 -11.00 -8.92
C LEU A 66 0.28 -11.96 -9.87
N ASP A 67 1.06 -12.90 -9.33
CA ASP A 67 1.75 -13.93 -10.12
C ASP A 67 1.68 -15.28 -9.40
N TYR A 68 0.79 -16.17 -9.84
CA TYR A 68 0.65 -17.50 -9.24
C TYR A 68 1.89 -18.39 -9.35
N LYS A 69 2.87 -18.03 -10.20
CA LYS A 69 4.20 -18.67 -10.32
C LYS A 69 5.30 -17.93 -9.57
N GLY A 70 4.98 -16.79 -8.99
CA GLY A 70 5.93 -15.93 -8.30
C GLY A 70 6.53 -16.54 -7.04
N ARG A 71 7.44 -15.79 -6.42
CA ARG A 71 8.17 -16.24 -5.22
C ARG A 71 7.25 -16.49 -4.04
N ARG A 72 7.74 -17.32 -3.11
CA ARG A 72 7.04 -17.63 -1.87
C ARG A 72 6.95 -16.40 -0.97
N CYS A 73 5.76 -16.15 -0.45
CA CYS A 73 5.48 -15.11 0.53
C CYS A 73 5.59 -15.65 1.96
N SER A 74 5.82 -14.75 2.92
CA SER A 74 5.80 -15.04 4.37
C SER A 74 4.46 -15.63 4.85
N CYS A 75 3.35 -15.29 4.21
CA CYS A 75 2.02 -15.85 4.49
C CYS A 75 1.85 -17.32 4.06
N GLY A 76 2.84 -17.92 3.39
CA GLY A 76 2.82 -19.29 2.87
C GLY A 76 2.34 -19.44 1.43
N ASN A 77 1.71 -18.42 0.84
CA ASN A 77 1.28 -18.39 -0.56
C ASN A 77 2.43 -17.99 -1.50
N LYS A 78 2.17 -17.89 -2.81
CA LYS A 78 3.14 -17.47 -3.83
C LYS A 78 2.62 -16.26 -4.59
N GLY A 79 3.55 -15.37 -5.02
CA GLY A 79 3.26 -14.25 -5.91
C GLY A 79 2.38 -13.16 -5.32
N CYS A 80 2.35 -13.05 -4.00
CA CYS A 80 1.70 -11.93 -3.31
C CYS A 80 2.38 -10.61 -3.67
N VAL A 81 1.61 -9.52 -3.75
CA VAL A 81 2.13 -8.15 -3.95
C VAL A 81 3.32 -7.87 -3.03
N GLU A 82 3.19 -8.21 -1.75
CA GLU A 82 4.24 -8.02 -0.75
C GLU A 82 5.53 -8.79 -1.09
N ALA A 83 5.41 -10.06 -1.47
CA ALA A 83 6.58 -10.87 -1.85
C ALA A 83 7.28 -10.34 -3.11
N LEU A 84 6.55 -9.65 -3.97
CA LEU A 84 7.06 -9.16 -5.24
C LEU A 84 7.65 -7.74 -5.14
N SER A 85 7.28 -6.93 -4.13
CA SER A 85 7.63 -5.50 -4.16
C SER A 85 7.70 -4.79 -2.81
N SER A 86 7.81 -5.50 -1.68
CA SER A 86 8.01 -4.87 -0.37
C SER A 86 9.49 -4.69 -0.02
N SER A 87 9.77 -3.80 0.97
CA SER A 87 11.15 -3.59 1.44
C SER A 87 11.75 -4.84 2.08
N PHE A 88 10.96 -5.66 2.75
CA PHE A 88 11.42 -6.93 3.33
C PHE A 88 11.93 -7.91 2.26
N PHE A 89 11.25 -7.97 1.14
CA PHE A 89 11.62 -8.87 0.05
C PHE A 89 12.63 -8.27 -0.94
N LEU A 90 12.94 -6.98 -0.87
CA LEU A 90 13.81 -6.28 -1.81
C LEU A 90 15.19 -6.97 -2.00
N PRO A 91 15.92 -7.41 -0.94
CA PRO A 91 17.17 -8.13 -1.14
C PRO A 91 16.99 -9.45 -1.90
N THR A 92 15.90 -10.17 -1.65
CA THR A 92 15.59 -11.43 -2.36
C THR A 92 15.21 -11.15 -3.81
N ILE A 93 14.41 -10.10 -4.06
CA ILE A 93 14.06 -9.64 -5.40
C ILE A 93 15.34 -9.38 -6.22
N ILE A 94 16.29 -8.64 -5.66
CA ILE A 94 17.55 -8.29 -6.33
C ILE A 94 18.37 -9.54 -6.62
N ARG A 95 18.53 -10.46 -5.65
CA ARG A 95 19.36 -11.67 -5.84
C ARG A 95 18.79 -12.62 -6.90
N GLU A 96 17.50 -12.78 -6.96
CA GLU A 96 16.82 -13.69 -7.89
C GLU A 96 16.62 -13.09 -9.28
N HIS A 97 16.81 -11.80 -9.45
CA HIS A 97 16.52 -11.12 -10.72
C HIS A 97 17.50 -11.52 -11.83
N ALA A 98 16.98 -12.04 -12.94
CA ALA A 98 17.80 -12.63 -14.01
C ALA A 98 18.69 -11.62 -14.75
N LEU A 99 18.24 -10.37 -14.86
CA LEU A 99 18.88 -9.35 -15.70
C LEU A 99 19.83 -8.41 -14.97
N LEU A 100 19.91 -8.47 -13.63
CA LEU A 100 20.81 -7.60 -12.87
C LEU A 100 22.26 -8.08 -12.93
N SER A 101 23.18 -7.14 -12.83
CA SER A 101 24.61 -7.43 -12.74
C SER A 101 24.95 -8.20 -11.47
N GLU A 102 25.95 -9.08 -11.55
CA GLU A 102 26.39 -9.87 -10.40
C GLU A 102 26.96 -9.02 -9.26
N SER A 103 27.52 -7.83 -9.58
CA SER A 103 27.96 -6.87 -8.57
C SER A 103 26.77 -6.31 -7.78
N PHE A 104 25.70 -5.94 -8.47
CA PHE A 104 24.49 -5.41 -7.82
C PHE A 104 23.81 -6.48 -6.95
N LYS A 105 23.74 -7.74 -7.41
CA LYS A 105 23.20 -8.85 -6.64
C LYS A 105 23.97 -9.16 -5.36
N ARG A 106 25.34 -9.10 -5.41
CA ARG A 106 26.17 -9.30 -4.22
C ARG A 106 25.87 -8.32 -3.11
N ASP A 107 25.57 -7.09 -3.50
CA ASP A 107 25.32 -5.98 -2.59
C ASP A 107 23.83 -5.85 -2.19
N ALA A 108 23.00 -6.86 -2.46
CA ALA A 108 21.55 -6.79 -2.28
C ALA A 108 21.08 -6.32 -0.88
N ASP A 109 21.81 -6.72 0.17
CA ASP A 109 21.43 -6.40 1.56
C ASP A 109 21.63 -4.93 1.96
N ILE A 110 22.43 -4.18 1.18
CA ILE A 110 22.66 -2.76 1.47
C ILE A 110 21.65 -1.84 0.77
N TYR A 111 20.78 -2.39 -0.07
CA TYR A 111 19.77 -1.61 -0.79
C TYR A 111 18.44 -1.56 -0.04
N ASP A 112 17.98 -0.34 0.20
CA ASP A 112 16.60 0.00 0.51
C ASP A 112 15.98 0.77 -0.67
N PHE A 113 14.67 0.99 -0.65
CA PHE A 113 14.02 1.75 -1.72
C PHE A 113 14.55 3.17 -1.85
N LYS A 114 14.90 3.84 -0.75
CA LYS A 114 15.51 5.18 -0.80
C LYS A 114 16.78 5.17 -1.64
N ARG A 115 17.66 4.18 -1.44
CA ARG A 115 18.90 4.02 -2.20
C ARG A 115 18.64 3.61 -3.65
N ILE A 116 17.69 2.70 -3.90
CA ILE A 116 17.27 2.30 -5.24
C ILE A 116 16.77 3.51 -6.04
N PHE A 117 15.87 4.32 -5.47
CA PHE A 117 15.34 5.50 -6.16
C PHE A 117 16.44 6.53 -6.46
N ARG A 118 17.37 6.76 -5.52
CA ARG A 118 18.52 7.65 -5.72
C ARG A 118 19.42 7.14 -6.84
N LEU A 119 19.87 5.88 -6.80
CA LEU A 119 20.73 5.29 -7.82
C LEU A 119 20.07 5.29 -9.20
N ALA A 120 18.76 5.03 -9.26
CA ALA A 120 17.99 5.12 -10.49
C ALA A 120 17.98 6.56 -11.06
N GLN A 121 17.88 7.57 -10.19
CA GLN A 121 17.96 8.98 -10.60
C GLN A 121 19.36 9.34 -11.09
N GLU A 122 20.42 8.74 -10.54
CA GLU A 122 21.81 8.87 -10.96
C GLU A 122 22.11 8.08 -12.27
N GLY A 123 21.14 7.37 -12.84
CA GLY A 123 21.27 6.64 -14.10
C GLY A 123 21.80 5.20 -13.98
N ASN A 124 21.84 4.62 -12.77
CA ASN A 124 22.21 3.23 -12.58
C ASN A 124 21.13 2.31 -13.19
N THR A 125 21.53 1.48 -14.15
CA THR A 125 20.61 0.65 -14.93
C THR A 125 19.96 -0.46 -14.11
N ASP A 126 20.68 -1.08 -13.17
CA ASP A 126 20.14 -2.12 -12.30
C ASP A 126 19.09 -1.55 -11.36
N ALA A 127 19.38 -0.39 -10.76
CA ALA A 127 18.44 0.30 -9.89
C ALA A 127 17.19 0.80 -10.64
N LEU A 128 17.36 1.28 -11.89
CA LEU A 128 16.25 1.66 -12.77
C LEU A 128 15.30 0.48 -13.03
N LEU A 129 15.86 -0.69 -13.31
CA LEU A 129 15.09 -1.90 -13.57
C LEU A 129 14.27 -2.30 -12.35
N ILE A 130 14.89 -2.45 -11.18
CA ILE A 130 14.20 -2.80 -9.92
C ILE A 130 13.13 -1.78 -9.55
N ARG A 131 13.45 -0.48 -9.64
CA ARG A 131 12.49 0.59 -9.34
C ARG A 131 11.25 0.48 -10.22
N ASN A 132 11.44 0.35 -11.52
CA ASN A 132 10.34 0.34 -12.49
C ASN A 132 9.46 -0.92 -12.31
N GLU A 133 10.07 -2.09 -12.11
CA GLU A 133 9.32 -3.32 -11.84
C GLU A 133 8.49 -3.23 -10.56
N CYS A 134 9.07 -2.72 -9.47
CA CYS A 134 8.32 -2.54 -8.24
C CYS A 134 7.15 -1.55 -8.43
N MET A 135 7.35 -0.45 -9.15
CA MET A 135 6.29 0.51 -9.45
C MET A 135 5.19 -0.10 -10.35
N ASP A 136 5.54 -0.96 -11.31
CA ASP A 136 4.55 -1.68 -12.12
C ASP A 136 3.74 -2.68 -11.28
N ILE A 137 4.38 -3.37 -10.33
CA ILE A 137 3.68 -4.26 -9.39
C ILE A 137 2.72 -3.46 -8.49
N TRP A 138 3.15 -2.31 -7.95
CA TRP A 138 2.28 -1.44 -7.15
C TRP A 138 1.10 -0.91 -7.97
N ALA A 139 1.34 -0.48 -9.21
CA ALA A 139 0.27 -0.05 -10.10
C ALA A 139 -0.73 -1.18 -10.39
N SER A 140 -0.23 -2.39 -10.66
CA SER A 140 -1.07 -3.58 -10.90
C SER A 140 -1.91 -3.96 -9.68
N ALA A 141 -1.32 -3.85 -8.48
CA ALA A 141 -2.05 -4.05 -7.23
C ALA A 141 -3.17 -3.02 -7.07
N ILE A 142 -2.88 -1.74 -7.31
CA ILE A 142 -3.87 -0.65 -7.23
C ILE A 142 -5.00 -0.86 -8.24
N ILE A 143 -4.70 -1.24 -9.48
CA ILE A 143 -5.70 -1.58 -10.48
C ILE A 143 -6.59 -2.73 -9.99
N THR A 144 -5.99 -3.76 -9.38
CA THR A 144 -6.74 -4.87 -8.79
C THR A 144 -7.67 -4.39 -7.66
N TYR A 145 -7.21 -3.49 -6.80
CA TYR A 145 -8.05 -2.92 -5.74
C TYR A 145 -9.17 -2.04 -6.29
N ILE A 146 -8.91 -1.26 -7.34
CA ILE A 146 -9.93 -0.46 -8.03
C ILE A 146 -11.03 -1.38 -8.57
N HIS A 147 -10.66 -2.47 -9.25
CA HIS A 147 -11.63 -3.43 -9.78
C HIS A 147 -12.38 -4.21 -8.69
N ALA A 148 -11.75 -4.43 -7.53
CA ALA A 148 -12.35 -5.19 -6.42
C ALA A 148 -13.29 -4.36 -5.57
N TYR A 149 -13.01 -3.06 -5.37
CA TYR A 149 -13.67 -2.22 -4.37
C TYR A 149 -14.37 -0.99 -4.94
N ASP A 150 -14.16 -0.65 -6.21
CA ASP A 150 -14.73 0.53 -6.90
C ASP A 150 -14.62 1.82 -6.06
N PRO A 151 -13.42 2.24 -5.65
CA PRO A 151 -13.24 3.38 -4.76
C PRO A 151 -13.35 4.72 -5.49
N GLU A 152 -13.71 5.78 -4.78
CA GLU A 152 -13.65 7.17 -5.24
C GLU A 152 -12.20 7.69 -5.30
N VAL A 153 -11.29 7.11 -4.52
CA VAL A 153 -9.89 7.50 -4.41
C VAL A 153 -9.04 6.35 -3.87
N VAL A 154 -7.83 6.22 -4.38
CA VAL A 154 -6.80 5.37 -3.80
C VAL A 154 -5.72 6.24 -3.16
N ILE A 155 -5.42 5.97 -1.89
CA ILE A 155 -4.36 6.66 -1.14
C ILE A 155 -3.11 5.77 -1.13
N LEU A 156 -1.96 6.34 -1.45
CA LEU A 156 -0.66 5.72 -1.21
C LEU A 156 -0.04 6.27 0.06
N GLY A 157 0.43 5.38 0.93
CA GLY A 157 1.08 5.72 2.20
C GLY A 157 2.36 4.93 2.46
N GLY A 158 2.94 5.15 3.64
CA GLY A 158 4.15 4.48 4.10
C GLY A 158 5.44 5.15 3.69
N GLY A 159 6.56 4.57 4.14
CA GLY A 159 7.90 5.15 3.99
C GLY A 159 8.35 5.40 2.54
N ILE A 160 7.69 4.76 1.58
CA ILE A 160 7.95 4.93 0.15
C ILE A 160 7.61 6.34 -0.37
N LEU A 161 6.71 7.06 0.30
CA LEU A 161 6.32 8.43 -0.08
C LEU A 161 7.45 9.46 -0.01
N LYS A 162 8.60 9.11 0.54
CA LYS A 162 9.82 9.95 0.42
C LYS A 162 10.26 10.15 -1.04
N SER A 163 9.70 9.38 -1.99
CA SER A 163 9.90 9.50 -3.44
C SER A 163 8.58 9.71 -4.19
N GLN A 164 7.58 10.33 -3.55
CA GLN A 164 6.22 10.48 -4.09
C GLN A 164 6.18 11.24 -5.43
N GLU A 165 7.11 12.17 -5.66
CA GLU A 165 7.21 12.94 -6.91
C GLU A 165 7.54 12.08 -8.13
N VAL A 166 8.08 10.88 -7.93
CA VAL A 166 8.32 9.90 -8.98
C VAL A 166 7.19 8.86 -9.01
N ILE A 167 6.77 8.39 -7.84
CA ILE A 167 5.86 7.26 -7.69
C ILE A 167 4.44 7.64 -8.09
N ILE A 168 3.90 8.74 -7.56
CA ILE A 168 2.50 9.13 -7.79
C ILE A 168 2.22 9.37 -9.28
N PRO A 169 3.01 10.19 -10.02
CA PRO A 169 2.77 10.39 -11.45
C PRO A 169 2.88 9.09 -12.26
N TYR A 170 3.85 8.22 -11.93
CA TYR A 170 4.03 6.95 -12.63
C TYR A 170 2.82 6.04 -12.44
N ILE A 171 2.41 5.81 -11.18
CA ILE A 171 1.29 4.93 -10.87
C ILE A 171 -0.02 5.50 -11.42
N SER A 172 -0.27 6.81 -11.26
CA SER A 172 -1.47 7.45 -11.81
C SER A 172 -1.58 7.25 -13.32
N LYS A 173 -0.47 7.42 -14.05
CA LYS A 173 -0.43 7.17 -15.48
C LYS A 173 -0.78 5.72 -15.81
N ARG A 174 -0.19 4.74 -15.11
CA ARG A 174 -0.45 3.31 -15.35
C ARG A 174 -1.90 2.94 -15.01
N VAL A 175 -2.45 3.49 -13.94
CA VAL A 175 -3.86 3.31 -13.56
C VAL A 175 -4.77 3.90 -14.65
N ASP A 176 -4.51 5.12 -15.11
CA ASP A 176 -5.28 5.80 -16.16
C ASP A 176 -5.29 5.04 -17.50
N GLU A 177 -4.18 4.36 -17.81
CA GLU A 177 -4.02 3.59 -19.06
C GLU A 177 -4.65 2.20 -19.00
N LEU A 178 -4.64 1.55 -17.84
CA LEU A 178 -4.88 0.12 -17.72
C LEU A 178 -6.11 -0.26 -16.87
N ALA A 179 -6.56 0.62 -15.96
CA ALA A 179 -7.75 0.32 -15.17
C ALA A 179 -9.01 0.45 -16.05
N TRP A 180 -9.82 -0.58 -16.03
CA TRP A 180 -11.11 -0.54 -16.70
C TRP A 180 -12.15 0.12 -15.79
N CYS A 181 -12.34 1.43 -15.97
CA CYS A 181 -13.22 2.26 -15.15
C CYS A 181 -14.25 2.97 -16.04
N PRO A 182 -15.35 2.31 -16.45
CA PRO A 182 -16.34 2.89 -17.35
C PRO A 182 -17.07 4.12 -16.78
N SER A 183 -17.11 4.24 -15.44
CA SER A 183 -17.75 5.36 -14.73
C SER A 183 -16.84 6.57 -14.53
N GLY A 184 -15.57 6.49 -14.95
CA GLY A 184 -14.59 7.56 -14.79
C GLY A 184 -13.28 7.10 -14.12
N LYS A 185 -12.29 7.99 -14.12
CA LYS A 185 -10.97 7.71 -13.56
C LYS A 185 -10.99 7.75 -12.03
N VAL A 186 -10.22 6.86 -11.41
CA VAL A 186 -10.00 6.83 -9.96
C VAL A 186 -8.67 7.51 -9.65
N PRO A 187 -8.64 8.65 -8.94
CA PRO A 187 -7.42 9.34 -8.59
C PRO A 187 -6.57 8.53 -7.60
N VAL A 188 -5.25 8.55 -7.82
CA VAL A 188 -4.25 8.03 -6.88
C VAL A 188 -3.55 9.22 -6.23
N VAL A 189 -3.65 9.34 -4.91
CA VAL A 189 -3.14 10.48 -4.15
C VAL A 189 -2.19 10.04 -3.04
N PRO A 190 -1.22 10.88 -2.64
CA PRO A 190 -0.40 10.57 -1.47
C PRO A 190 -1.19 10.76 -0.18
N ALA A 191 -0.86 9.98 0.84
CA ALA A 191 -1.27 10.21 2.23
C ALA A 191 -0.72 11.57 2.71
N ILE A 192 -1.53 12.34 3.45
CA ILE A 192 -1.11 13.67 3.93
C ILE A 192 -0.83 13.71 5.43
N LEU A 193 -1.31 12.73 6.20
CA LEU A 193 -1.06 12.63 7.64
C LEU A 193 0.27 11.91 7.96
N GLY A 194 0.91 11.30 6.97
CA GLY A 194 2.20 10.65 7.12
C GLY A 194 2.22 9.57 8.20
N ASP A 195 3.23 9.61 9.06
CA ASP A 195 3.41 8.63 10.14
C ASP A 195 2.33 8.75 11.24
N ASP A 196 1.62 9.88 11.32
CA ASP A 196 0.57 10.12 12.30
C ASP A 196 -0.81 9.58 11.86
N ALA A 197 -0.95 9.08 10.64
CA ALA A 197 -2.23 8.62 10.10
C ALA A 197 -2.91 7.60 11.00
N ALA A 198 -2.16 6.62 11.55
CA ALA A 198 -2.70 5.62 12.46
C ALA A 198 -3.15 6.22 13.81
N LEU A 199 -2.50 7.27 14.30
CA LEU A 199 -2.91 7.98 15.53
C LEU A 199 -4.24 8.69 15.33
N PHE A 200 -4.43 9.38 14.20
CA PHE A 200 -5.73 9.95 13.84
C PHE A 200 -6.81 8.88 13.65
N GLY A 201 -6.44 7.70 13.16
CA GLY A 201 -7.34 6.55 13.10
C GLY A 201 -7.79 6.08 14.49
N LEU A 202 -6.88 5.99 15.45
CA LEU A 202 -7.22 5.69 16.84
C LEU A 202 -8.13 6.76 17.45
N GLU A 203 -7.85 8.04 17.21
CA GLU A 203 -8.72 9.14 17.65
C GLU A 203 -10.13 9.01 17.08
N TYR A 204 -10.26 8.72 15.77
CA TYR A 204 -11.54 8.43 15.13
C TYR A 204 -12.31 7.33 15.89
N PHE A 205 -11.66 6.22 16.22
CA PHE A 205 -12.31 5.12 16.95
C PHE A 205 -12.72 5.53 18.37
N MET A 206 -11.90 6.27 19.08
CA MET A 206 -12.23 6.75 20.42
C MET A 206 -13.42 7.70 20.42
N VAL A 207 -13.49 8.63 19.45
CA VAL A 207 -14.63 9.54 19.29
C VAL A 207 -15.92 8.77 18.99
N LYS A 208 -15.85 7.80 18.10
CA LYS A 208 -17.01 6.97 17.73
C LYS A 208 -17.49 6.06 18.88
N GLN A 209 -16.56 5.51 19.65
CA GLN A 209 -16.88 4.71 20.84
C GLN A 209 -17.63 5.54 21.89
N GLN A 210 -17.26 6.82 22.08
CA GLN A 210 -17.97 7.72 22.97
C GLN A 210 -19.42 8.03 22.49
N GLN A 211 -19.67 7.93 21.18
CA GLN A 211 -20.99 8.10 20.56
C GLN A 211 -21.84 6.82 20.57
N ASN A 212 -21.43 5.77 21.30
CA ASN A 212 -22.06 4.44 21.32
C ASN A 212 -22.15 3.74 19.94
N GLU A 213 -21.36 4.15 18.97
CA GLU A 213 -21.21 3.40 17.73
C GLU A 213 -20.22 2.25 17.95
N ARG A 214 -20.65 0.99 17.73
CA ARG A 214 -19.77 -0.20 17.83
C ARG A 214 -18.79 -0.20 16.66
N ILE A 215 -17.55 0.24 16.91
CA ILE A 215 -16.50 0.29 15.90
C ILE A 215 -15.28 -0.57 16.29
N CYS A 216 -15.06 -0.79 17.60
CA CYS A 216 -14.01 -1.68 18.13
C CYS A 216 -14.61 -2.89 18.82
N ILE A 217 -13.90 -4.01 18.78
CA ILE A 217 -14.17 -5.24 19.51
C ILE A 217 -13.28 -5.29 20.75
#